data_2bfcad54cd78e39d7fdb2a973ef317cf
#
_entry.id   2bfcad54cd78e39d7fdb2a973ef317cf
#
_cell.length_a   1.000
_cell.length_b   1.000
_cell.length_c   1.000
_cell.angle_alpha   90.00
_cell.angle_beta   90.00
_cell.angle_gamma   90.00
#
_symmetry.space_group_name_H-M   'P 1'
#
loop_
_entity.id
_entity.type
_entity.pdbx_description
1 polymer ?
#
loop_
_entity_poly.entity_id
_entity_poly.type
_entity_poly.pdbx_seq_one_letter_code
_entity_poly.pdbx_strand_id
1 'polypeptide(L)'
;MMKLIDLNDLKNFKDNSVITIGFFDGLHKGHQVILSTLSSYSKKNNYKSVIISFDESVLDLFKMSKNICSVSQKLDSFKTFDIDYVLLLKVSDNFMGLSAKEFVDNYLEKLNTKIVVCGSDFSFAKNKEGNIDYVRKYTNYDIVSVDDEYVNDIKISSTYIRNLLSNGKVDLANSLLYEDFNIVSKVIQGKKIGRTIGFKTANVKVNNQVSLLKKGVYFGKAIIDNNAYKAMINVGINPTIKDSLENIKVEAHILGIDLDLYDLEIKVIFNKFHREEIKFDSLEKLKQQLTNDANELDKQIKL
;
A
#
# COMPACT_ATOMS: atom_id res chain seq x y z
N MET A 1 7.08 8.58 19.58
CA MET A 1 6.67 9.03 18.21
C MET A 1 7.74 8.55 17.24
N MET A 2 7.39 7.80 16.20
CA MET A 2 8.29 7.28 15.17
C MET A 2 9.04 8.41 14.44
N LYS A 3 10.35 8.24 14.22
CA LYS A 3 11.21 9.23 13.54
C LYS A 3 11.79 8.65 12.25
N LEU A 4 11.91 9.47 11.21
CA LEU A 4 12.71 9.13 10.03
C LEU A 4 14.19 9.44 10.35
N ILE A 5 15.07 8.48 9.98
CA ILE A 5 16.52 8.66 10.07
C ILE A 5 17.01 9.25 8.75
N ASP A 6 17.72 10.36 8.80
CA ASP A 6 18.48 10.87 7.65
C ASP A 6 19.76 10.04 7.48
N LEU A 7 20.12 9.72 6.24
CA LEU A 7 21.34 8.96 5.92
C LEU A 7 22.61 9.63 6.45
N ASN A 8 22.64 10.96 6.48
CA ASN A 8 23.77 11.73 7.01
C ASN A 8 23.91 11.58 8.53
N ASP A 9 22.81 11.27 9.21
CA ASP A 9 22.77 11.13 10.68
C ASP A 9 23.05 9.70 11.16
N LEU A 10 23.15 8.72 10.27
CA LEU A 10 23.45 7.31 10.64
C LEU A 10 24.70 7.18 11.51
N LYS A 11 25.75 7.97 11.24
CA LYS A 11 27.01 7.98 12.03
C LYS A 11 26.81 8.44 13.49
N ASN A 12 25.70 9.14 13.77
CA ASN A 12 25.35 9.66 15.10
C ASN A 12 24.42 8.71 15.87
N PHE A 13 23.95 7.63 15.25
CA PHE A 13 23.08 6.65 15.91
C PHE A 13 23.89 5.87 16.97
N LYS A 14 23.47 5.94 18.24
CA LYS A 14 24.19 5.37 19.39
C LYS A 14 23.48 4.23 20.08
N ASP A 15 22.17 4.14 19.91
CA ASP A 15 21.35 3.12 20.57
C ASP A 15 21.62 1.74 19.95
N ASN A 16 21.56 0.68 20.76
CA ASN A 16 21.44 -0.67 20.22
C ASN A 16 20.11 -0.82 19.52
N SER A 17 20.08 -1.54 18.40
CA SER A 17 18.86 -1.68 17.62
C SER A 17 18.46 -3.14 17.33
N VAL A 18 17.16 -3.33 17.22
CA VAL A 18 16.51 -4.46 16.56
C VAL A 18 16.00 -3.95 15.23
N ILE A 19 16.38 -4.61 14.15
CA ILE A 19 16.04 -4.14 12.79
C ILE A 19 15.20 -5.15 12.03
N THR A 20 14.45 -4.65 11.05
CA THR A 20 13.92 -5.43 9.93
C THR A 20 14.15 -4.69 8.62
N ILE A 21 14.26 -5.44 7.52
CA ILE A 21 14.51 -4.90 6.18
C ILE A 21 13.42 -5.42 5.24
N GLY A 22 12.74 -4.53 4.53
CA GLY A 22 11.74 -4.93 3.56
C GLY A 22 11.05 -3.77 2.88
N PHE A 23 10.43 -4.04 1.74
CA PHE A 23 9.61 -3.03 1.05
C PHE A 23 8.29 -2.78 1.76
N PHE A 24 7.73 -3.81 2.41
CA PHE A 24 6.49 -3.75 3.21
C PHE A 24 5.28 -3.19 2.44
N ASP A 25 5.15 -3.57 1.17
CA ASP A 25 4.07 -3.09 0.32
C ASP A 25 2.73 -3.70 0.74
N GLY A 26 1.78 -2.84 1.10
CA GLY A 26 0.42 -3.20 1.55
C GLY A 26 0.32 -3.74 2.97
N LEU A 27 1.42 -3.91 3.71
CA LEU A 27 1.43 -4.43 5.09
C LEU A 27 0.48 -5.62 5.31
N HIS A 28 0.59 -6.64 4.46
CA HIS A 28 -0.19 -7.87 4.61
C HIS A 28 0.15 -8.61 5.92
N LYS A 29 -0.65 -9.60 6.31
CA LYS A 29 -0.53 -10.33 7.59
C LYS A 29 0.91 -10.77 7.91
N GLY A 30 1.65 -11.32 6.94
CA GLY A 30 3.05 -11.69 7.16
C GLY A 30 3.94 -10.49 7.55
N HIS A 31 3.75 -9.33 6.93
CA HIS A 31 4.45 -8.11 7.35
C HIS A 31 4.05 -7.65 8.75
N GLN A 32 2.78 -7.77 9.12
CA GLN A 32 2.29 -7.39 10.45
C GLN A 32 2.93 -8.23 11.56
N VAL A 33 3.11 -9.54 11.33
CA VAL A 33 3.81 -10.42 12.28
C VAL A 33 5.27 -10.00 12.44
N ILE A 34 5.98 -9.69 11.34
CA ILE A 34 7.37 -9.19 11.38
C ILE A 34 7.45 -7.89 12.21
N LEU A 35 6.58 -6.91 11.95
CA LEU A 35 6.61 -5.62 12.66
C LEU A 35 6.23 -5.75 14.13
N SER A 36 5.26 -6.58 14.46
CA SER A 36 4.89 -6.88 15.85
C SER A 36 6.03 -7.58 16.60
N THR A 37 6.72 -8.51 15.94
CA THR A 37 7.90 -9.19 16.49
C THR A 37 9.04 -8.19 16.70
N LEU A 38 9.31 -7.32 15.74
CA LEU A 38 10.31 -6.24 15.85
C LEU A 38 10.06 -5.38 17.10
N SER A 39 8.83 -4.87 17.27
CA SER A 39 8.43 -4.06 18.43
C SER A 39 8.57 -4.85 19.74
N SER A 40 8.15 -6.11 19.76
CA SER A 40 8.27 -6.97 20.95
C SER A 40 9.72 -7.18 21.38
N TYR A 41 10.61 -7.53 20.45
CA TYR A 41 12.02 -7.76 20.73
C TYR A 41 12.76 -6.48 21.13
N SER A 42 12.42 -5.34 20.55
CA SER A 42 13.00 -4.05 20.94
C SER A 42 12.68 -3.73 22.40
N LYS A 43 11.43 -3.88 22.81
CA LYS A 43 10.99 -3.66 24.21
C LYS A 43 11.65 -4.63 25.17
N LYS A 44 11.67 -5.93 24.83
CA LYS A 44 12.26 -6.98 25.67
C LYS A 44 13.73 -6.71 25.98
N ASN A 45 14.48 -6.20 25.02
CA ASN A 45 15.93 -5.99 25.15
C ASN A 45 16.29 -4.53 25.51
N ASN A 46 15.32 -3.65 25.64
CA ASN A 46 15.51 -2.20 25.77
C ASN A 46 16.38 -1.61 24.65
N TYR A 47 16.14 -2.06 23.41
CA TYR A 47 16.77 -1.59 22.18
C TYR A 47 15.79 -0.74 21.38
N LYS A 48 16.28 -0.03 20.36
CA LYS A 48 15.45 0.73 19.44
C LYS A 48 14.96 -0.15 18.29
N SER A 49 13.68 -0.05 17.97
CA SER A 49 13.12 -0.70 16.78
C SER A 49 13.38 0.15 15.54
N VAL A 50 13.99 -0.46 14.51
CA VAL A 50 14.32 0.24 13.26
C VAL A 50 13.80 -0.56 12.06
N ILE A 51 12.99 0.08 11.22
CA ILE A 51 12.62 -0.45 9.91
C ILE A 51 13.54 0.16 8.86
N ILE A 52 14.23 -0.67 8.09
CA ILE A 52 14.87 -0.26 6.84
C ILE A 52 13.89 -0.57 5.71
N SER A 53 13.38 0.46 5.06
CA SER A 53 12.44 0.33 3.95
C SER A 53 12.88 1.19 2.76
N PHE A 54 12.13 1.11 1.67
CA PHE A 54 12.50 1.73 0.41
C PHE A 54 11.39 2.69 -0.05
N ASP A 55 11.79 3.77 -0.71
CA ASP A 55 10.90 4.72 -1.35
C ASP A 55 10.35 4.17 -2.69
N GLU A 56 9.70 5.01 -3.47
CA GLU A 56 9.07 4.62 -4.73
C GLU A 56 10.08 4.30 -5.85
N SER A 57 11.36 4.67 -5.70
CA SER A 57 12.41 4.39 -6.68
C SER A 57 12.61 2.89 -6.93
N VAL A 58 12.26 2.03 -5.97
CA VAL A 58 12.27 0.57 -6.13
C VAL A 58 11.34 0.12 -7.26
N LEU A 59 10.23 0.82 -7.48
CA LEU A 59 9.24 0.47 -8.51
C LEU A 59 9.82 0.69 -9.91
N ASP A 60 10.51 1.81 -10.11
CA ASP A 60 11.12 2.17 -11.38
C ASP A 60 12.22 1.16 -11.76
N LEU A 61 13.07 0.80 -10.81
CA LEU A 61 14.20 -0.08 -11.02
C LEU A 61 13.79 -1.52 -11.33
N PHE A 62 12.82 -2.05 -10.60
CA PHE A 62 12.32 -3.41 -10.82
C PHE A 62 11.23 -3.47 -11.90
N LYS A 63 10.96 -2.36 -12.62
CA LYS A 63 9.84 -2.25 -13.57
C LYS A 63 8.51 -2.70 -12.96
N MET A 64 8.40 -2.59 -11.65
CA MET A 64 7.19 -2.87 -10.91
C MET A 64 6.30 -1.63 -10.99
N SER A 65 5.44 -1.58 -11.97
CA SER A 65 4.58 -0.40 -12.21
C SER A 65 3.53 -0.15 -11.12
N LYS A 66 3.45 -1.02 -10.06
CA LYS A 66 2.24 -1.07 -9.25
C LYS A 66 2.54 -1.40 -7.79
N ASN A 67 2.38 -0.43 -6.90
CA ASN A 67 2.39 -0.64 -5.46
C ASN A 67 0.97 -0.77 -4.88
N ILE A 68 0.82 -1.52 -3.80
CA ILE A 68 -0.45 -1.71 -3.09
C ILE A 68 -0.76 -0.48 -2.24
N CYS A 69 0.26 0.12 -1.61
CA CYS A 69 0.14 1.35 -0.83
C CYS A 69 1.23 2.36 -1.21
N SER A 70 0.96 3.65 -1.05
CA SER A 70 1.96 4.70 -1.20
C SER A 70 2.97 4.67 -0.04
N VAL A 71 4.11 5.35 -0.22
CA VAL A 71 5.09 5.50 0.87
C VAL A 71 4.47 6.21 2.08
N SER A 72 3.64 7.24 1.86
CA SER A 72 2.96 7.95 2.95
C SER A 72 2.06 7.00 3.75
N GLN A 73 1.19 6.24 3.08
CA GLN A 73 0.31 5.25 3.72
C GLN A 73 1.11 4.21 4.52
N LYS A 74 2.20 3.73 3.94
CA LYS A 74 3.11 2.78 4.59
C LYS A 74 3.72 3.36 5.88
N LEU A 75 4.24 4.59 5.82
CA LEU A 75 4.81 5.26 6.99
C LEU A 75 3.77 5.52 8.08
N ASP A 76 2.54 5.86 7.70
CA ASP A 76 1.45 6.05 8.66
C ASP A 76 1.09 4.73 9.35
N SER A 77 1.04 3.64 8.61
CA SER A 77 0.81 2.31 9.18
C SER A 77 1.95 1.88 10.11
N PHE A 78 3.21 2.17 9.80
CA PHE A 78 4.33 1.84 10.71
C PHE A 78 4.20 2.48 12.09
N LYS A 79 3.62 3.68 12.20
CA LYS A 79 3.40 4.38 13.47
C LYS A 79 2.54 3.58 14.44
N THR A 80 1.63 2.74 13.93
CA THR A 80 0.70 1.96 14.74
C THR A 80 1.34 0.71 15.38
N PHE A 81 2.52 0.29 14.89
CA PHE A 81 3.29 -0.84 15.44
C PHE A 81 4.28 -0.43 16.53
N ASP A 82 4.21 0.81 17.02
CA ASP A 82 5.11 1.31 18.08
C ASP A 82 6.59 1.19 17.71
N ILE A 83 6.91 1.63 16.49
CA ILE A 83 8.27 1.64 15.93
C ILE A 83 8.96 2.96 16.30
N ASP A 84 10.22 2.88 16.70
CA ASP A 84 11.01 4.07 17.06
C ASP A 84 11.51 4.81 15.81
N TYR A 85 12.06 4.06 14.84
CA TYR A 85 12.74 4.67 13.69
C TYR A 85 12.43 3.97 12.37
N VAL A 86 12.45 4.75 11.30
CA VAL A 86 12.45 4.24 9.93
C VAL A 86 13.61 4.87 9.17
N LEU A 87 14.43 4.04 8.53
CA LEU A 87 15.40 4.43 7.53
C LEU A 87 14.79 4.15 6.15
N LEU A 88 14.44 5.23 5.45
CA LEU A 88 13.85 5.14 4.10
C LEU A 88 14.95 5.31 3.06
N LEU A 89 15.27 4.24 2.34
CA LEU A 89 16.35 4.21 1.37
C LEU A 89 15.82 4.48 -0.05
N LYS A 90 16.55 5.28 -0.80
CA LYS A 90 16.37 5.44 -2.24
C LYS A 90 17.13 4.35 -2.97
N VAL A 91 16.43 3.60 -3.82
CA VAL A 91 17.04 2.56 -4.65
C VAL A 91 17.57 3.16 -5.95
N SER A 92 18.85 2.94 -6.24
CA SER A 92 19.54 3.36 -7.44
C SER A 92 20.40 2.20 -7.96
N ASP A 93 20.95 2.32 -9.17
CA ASP A 93 21.86 1.31 -9.72
C ASP A 93 23.06 1.07 -8.79
N ASN A 94 23.61 2.12 -8.19
CA ASN A 94 24.69 2.00 -7.22
C ASN A 94 24.26 1.24 -5.97
N PHE A 95 23.04 1.51 -5.46
CA PHE A 95 22.49 0.77 -4.33
C PHE A 95 22.29 -0.71 -4.66
N MET A 96 21.77 -1.02 -5.84
CA MET A 96 21.58 -2.41 -6.31
C MET A 96 22.91 -3.14 -6.55
N GLY A 97 23.98 -2.41 -6.76
CA GLY A 97 25.35 -2.95 -6.92
C GLY A 97 26.03 -3.32 -5.61
N LEU A 98 25.50 -2.90 -4.45
CA LEU A 98 26.12 -3.14 -3.16
C LEU A 98 26.22 -4.65 -2.86
N SER A 99 27.41 -5.10 -2.47
CA SER A 99 27.61 -6.44 -1.87
C SER A 99 26.94 -6.54 -0.51
N ALA A 100 26.75 -7.77 -0.03
CA ALA A 100 26.19 -7.99 1.31
C ALA A 100 27.06 -7.34 2.40
N LYS A 101 28.41 -7.38 2.24
CA LYS A 101 29.33 -6.73 3.17
C LYS A 101 29.16 -5.23 3.19
N GLU A 102 29.12 -4.58 2.02
CA GLU A 102 28.92 -3.12 1.93
C GLU A 102 27.59 -2.69 2.50
N PHE A 103 26.53 -3.48 2.31
CA PHE A 103 25.23 -3.20 2.90
C PHE A 103 25.29 -3.26 4.44
N VAL A 104 25.93 -4.30 4.99
CA VAL A 104 26.14 -4.43 6.44
C VAL A 104 26.93 -3.25 6.97
N ASP A 105 28.10 -2.94 6.40
CA ASP A 105 29.00 -1.88 6.86
C ASP A 105 28.33 -0.47 6.75
N ASN A 106 27.56 -0.23 5.69
CA ASN A 106 26.98 1.06 5.42
C ASN A 106 25.69 1.36 6.22
N TYR A 107 24.94 0.32 6.58
CA TYR A 107 23.64 0.49 7.22
C TYR A 107 23.54 -0.24 8.57
N LEU A 108 23.76 -1.55 8.61
CA LEU A 108 23.49 -2.34 9.81
C LEU A 108 24.46 -2.01 10.95
N GLU A 109 25.75 -1.93 10.66
CA GLU A 109 26.77 -1.53 11.65
C GLU A 109 26.52 -0.11 12.16
N LYS A 110 26.17 0.82 11.26
CA LYS A 110 25.89 2.21 11.64
C LYS A 110 24.63 2.37 12.48
N LEU A 111 23.68 1.44 12.37
CA LEU A 111 22.51 1.36 13.23
C LEU A 111 22.75 0.60 14.53
N ASN A 112 24.01 0.24 14.82
CA ASN A 112 24.39 -0.53 16.00
C ASN A 112 23.48 -1.75 16.21
N THR A 113 23.26 -2.50 15.13
CA THR A 113 22.34 -3.65 15.05
C THR A 113 22.77 -4.75 16.01
N LYS A 114 21.83 -5.28 16.76
CA LYS A 114 22.02 -6.45 17.63
C LYS A 114 21.17 -7.63 17.19
N ILE A 115 19.96 -7.36 16.73
CA ILE A 115 19.00 -8.39 16.35
C ILE A 115 18.42 -8.03 14.98
N VAL A 116 18.30 -9.02 14.10
CA VAL A 116 17.60 -8.92 12.81
C VAL A 116 16.32 -9.75 12.87
N VAL A 117 15.16 -9.12 12.69
CA VAL A 117 13.87 -9.78 12.55
C VAL A 117 13.52 -9.89 11.08
N CYS A 118 13.25 -11.07 10.59
CA CYS A 118 13.03 -11.30 9.15
C CYS A 118 12.08 -12.48 8.88
N GLY A 119 11.49 -12.51 7.68
CA GLY A 119 10.76 -13.67 7.19
C GLY A 119 11.69 -14.77 6.68
N SER A 120 11.12 -15.92 6.34
CA SER A 120 11.85 -17.11 5.87
C SER A 120 12.62 -16.88 4.56
N ASP A 121 12.13 -16.00 3.68
CA ASP A 121 12.68 -15.67 2.36
C ASP A 121 13.55 -14.40 2.36
N PHE A 122 14.00 -13.99 3.54
CA PHE A 122 14.80 -12.79 3.74
C PHE A 122 16.05 -12.77 2.87
N SER A 123 16.22 -11.70 2.13
CA SER A 123 17.42 -11.45 1.34
C SER A 123 17.63 -9.95 1.09
N PHE A 124 18.90 -9.56 0.98
CA PHE A 124 19.31 -8.18 0.70
C PHE A 124 20.57 -8.15 -0.17
N ALA A 125 20.96 -6.95 -0.63
CA ALA A 125 22.12 -6.70 -1.47
C ALA A 125 22.07 -7.38 -2.85
N LYS A 126 23.13 -7.16 -3.64
CA LYS A 126 23.25 -7.65 -5.01
C LYS A 126 23.06 -9.17 -5.09
N ASN A 127 22.28 -9.61 -6.05
CA ASN A 127 22.02 -11.02 -6.32
C ASN A 127 21.52 -11.83 -5.10
N LYS A 128 20.92 -11.15 -4.09
CA LYS A 128 20.49 -11.78 -2.84
C LYS A 128 21.63 -12.45 -2.06
N GLU A 129 22.85 -11.90 -2.16
CA GLU A 129 24.03 -12.41 -1.43
C GLU A 129 23.84 -12.40 0.09
N GLY A 130 23.17 -11.33 0.59
CA GLY A 130 22.78 -11.23 1.99
C GLY A 130 21.51 -12.04 2.24
N ASN A 131 21.57 -12.98 3.18
CA ASN A 131 20.46 -13.80 3.64
C ASN A 131 20.71 -14.24 5.09
N ILE A 132 19.84 -15.05 5.64
CA ILE A 132 19.96 -15.54 7.02
C ILE A 132 21.31 -16.20 7.27
N ASP A 133 21.79 -17.05 6.36
CA ASP A 133 23.06 -17.76 6.52
C ASP A 133 24.26 -16.81 6.43
N TYR A 134 24.18 -15.81 5.55
CA TYR A 134 25.20 -14.76 5.49
C TYR A 134 25.31 -14.02 6.83
N VAL A 135 24.18 -13.58 7.39
CA VAL A 135 24.15 -12.85 8.65
C VAL A 135 24.72 -13.72 9.78
N ARG A 136 24.33 -14.99 9.89
CA ARG A 136 24.86 -15.94 10.88
C ARG A 136 26.36 -16.15 10.77
N LYS A 137 26.88 -16.17 9.54
CA LYS A 137 28.30 -16.51 9.30
C LYS A 137 29.23 -15.30 9.42
N TYR A 138 28.77 -14.13 9.03
CA TYR A 138 29.65 -12.96 8.84
C TYR A 138 29.34 -11.80 9.77
N THR A 139 28.35 -11.93 10.66
CA THR A 139 28.02 -10.90 11.67
C THR A 139 27.82 -11.54 13.04
N ASN A 140 27.77 -10.69 14.07
CA ASN A 140 27.45 -11.08 15.44
C ASN A 140 25.99 -10.73 15.82
N TYR A 141 25.10 -10.66 14.85
CA TYR A 141 23.70 -10.33 15.11
C TYR A 141 22.89 -11.59 15.43
N ASP A 142 22.01 -11.49 16.42
CA ASP A 142 20.97 -12.48 16.62
C ASP A 142 19.93 -12.40 15.50
N ILE A 143 19.39 -13.55 15.12
CA ILE A 143 18.36 -13.64 14.09
C ILE A 143 17.08 -14.19 14.69
N VAL A 144 15.99 -13.47 14.47
CA VAL A 144 14.63 -13.89 14.78
C VAL A 144 13.89 -14.10 13.47
N SER A 145 13.73 -15.35 13.08
CA SER A 145 12.95 -15.72 11.89
C SER A 145 11.48 -15.83 12.24
N VAL A 146 10.64 -15.22 11.42
CA VAL A 146 9.19 -15.27 11.52
C VAL A 146 8.66 -16.21 10.44
N ASP A 147 7.74 -17.07 10.80
CA ASP A 147 7.10 -18.00 9.87
C ASP A 147 6.21 -17.29 8.87
N ASP A 148 6.02 -17.92 7.71
CA ASP A 148 5.14 -17.41 6.68
C ASP A 148 3.67 -17.56 7.07
N GLU A 149 2.87 -16.57 6.72
CA GLU A 149 1.41 -16.60 6.89
C GLU A 149 0.72 -17.16 5.64
N TYR A 150 -0.32 -17.97 5.84
CA TYR A 150 -1.06 -18.63 4.77
C TYR A 150 -2.55 -18.38 4.86
N VAL A 151 -3.22 -18.42 3.71
CA VAL A 151 -4.67 -18.48 3.55
C VAL A 151 -5.02 -19.54 2.53
N ASN A 152 -5.83 -20.52 2.88
CA ASN A 152 -6.20 -21.66 2.00
C ASN A 152 -4.95 -22.30 1.33
N ASP A 153 -3.92 -22.60 2.11
CA ASP A 153 -2.62 -23.17 1.69
C ASP A 153 -1.80 -22.29 0.72
N ILE A 154 -2.20 -21.05 0.50
CA ILE A 154 -1.47 -20.08 -0.32
C ILE A 154 -0.71 -19.13 0.59
N LYS A 155 0.61 -19.00 0.38
CA LYS A 155 1.44 -18.01 1.10
C LYS A 155 0.93 -16.59 0.84
N ILE A 156 0.67 -15.86 1.93
CA ILE A 156 0.28 -14.45 1.85
C ILE A 156 1.52 -13.63 1.47
N SER A 157 1.43 -12.92 0.35
CA SER A 157 2.52 -12.09 -0.19
C SER A 157 1.96 -10.90 -0.96
N SER A 158 2.77 -9.86 -1.15
CA SER A 158 2.37 -8.72 -1.99
C SER A 158 2.00 -9.15 -3.42
N THR A 159 2.65 -10.18 -3.96
CA THR A 159 2.30 -10.75 -5.28
C THR A 159 0.91 -11.37 -5.28
N TYR A 160 0.56 -12.13 -4.23
CA TYR A 160 -0.78 -12.70 -4.09
C TYR A 160 -1.85 -11.62 -3.95
N ILE A 161 -1.59 -10.58 -3.13
CA ILE A 161 -2.51 -9.44 -2.99
C ILE A 161 -2.73 -8.73 -4.32
N ARG A 162 -1.68 -8.46 -5.10
CA ARG A 162 -1.82 -7.85 -6.44
C ARG A 162 -2.68 -8.70 -7.37
N ASN A 163 -2.52 -10.02 -7.32
CA ASN A 163 -3.35 -10.95 -8.10
C ASN A 163 -4.82 -10.87 -7.68
N LEU A 164 -5.12 -10.83 -6.39
CA LEU A 164 -6.49 -10.67 -5.90
C LEU A 164 -7.12 -9.38 -6.40
N LEU A 165 -6.42 -8.24 -6.28
CA LEU A 165 -6.90 -6.93 -6.74
C LEU A 165 -7.17 -6.91 -8.24
N SER A 166 -6.26 -7.48 -9.05
CA SER A 166 -6.40 -7.52 -10.52
C SER A 166 -7.53 -8.44 -11.00
N ASN A 167 -7.99 -9.36 -10.15
CA ASN A 167 -9.14 -10.23 -10.41
C ASN A 167 -10.44 -9.72 -9.76
N GLY A 168 -10.44 -8.52 -9.16
CA GLY A 168 -11.60 -7.94 -8.51
C GLY A 168 -11.95 -8.55 -7.15
N LYS A 169 -11.09 -9.40 -6.58
CA LYS A 169 -11.27 -10.02 -5.26
C LYS A 169 -10.78 -9.08 -4.15
N VAL A 170 -11.26 -7.83 -4.18
CA VAL A 170 -10.79 -6.78 -3.27
C VAL A 170 -11.18 -7.05 -1.83
N ASP A 171 -12.33 -7.66 -1.57
CA ASP A 171 -12.79 -8.08 -0.25
C ASP A 171 -11.83 -9.09 0.39
N LEU A 172 -11.38 -10.09 -0.37
CA LEU A 172 -10.38 -11.04 0.09
C LEU A 172 -9.01 -10.37 0.30
N ALA A 173 -8.59 -9.49 -0.62
CA ALA A 173 -7.36 -8.72 -0.45
C ALA A 173 -7.40 -7.91 0.86
N ASN A 174 -8.50 -7.20 1.12
CA ASN A 174 -8.70 -6.41 2.34
C ASN A 174 -8.60 -7.25 3.63
N SER A 175 -9.13 -8.47 3.62
CA SER A 175 -9.03 -9.38 4.77
C SER A 175 -7.60 -9.79 5.11
N LEU A 176 -6.65 -9.59 4.20
CA LEU A 176 -5.23 -9.95 4.32
C LEU A 176 -4.32 -8.74 4.50
N LEU A 177 -4.80 -7.53 4.21
CA LEU A 177 -4.09 -6.26 4.35
C LEU A 177 -4.26 -5.69 5.77
N TYR A 178 -3.38 -4.77 6.16
CA TYR A 178 -3.51 -4.02 7.41
C TYR A 178 -4.66 -3.00 7.34
N GLU A 179 -4.75 -2.28 6.24
CA GLU A 179 -5.87 -1.40 5.92
C GLU A 179 -6.54 -1.87 4.62
N ASP A 180 -7.84 -1.67 4.51
CA ASP A 180 -8.57 -1.88 3.26
C ASP A 180 -7.89 -1.14 2.12
N PHE A 181 -7.81 -1.77 0.95
CA PHE A 181 -7.21 -1.15 -0.23
C PHE A 181 -7.86 0.20 -0.51
N ASN A 182 -7.06 1.23 -0.54
CA ASN A 182 -7.53 2.59 -0.69
C ASN A 182 -6.55 3.45 -1.47
N ILE A 183 -7.05 4.54 -2.01
CA ILE A 183 -6.26 5.61 -2.61
C ILE A 183 -6.54 6.93 -1.89
N VAL A 184 -5.49 7.69 -1.64
CA VAL A 184 -5.60 9.07 -1.14
C VAL A 184 -5.20 9.99 -2.29
N SER A 185 -6.10 10.86 -2.74
CA SER A 185 -5.81 11.72 -3.87
C SER A 185 -6.79 12.90 -3.98
N LYS A 186 -6.39 13.90 -4.76
CA LYS A 186 -7.21 15.09 -5.01
C LYS A 186 -8.35 14.80 -5.99
N VAL A 187 -9.46 15.47 -5.76
CA VAL A 187 -10.58 15.53 -6.70
C VAL A 187 -10.26 16.53 -7.80
N ILE A 188 -10.35 16.08 -9.05
CA ILE A 188 -10.10 16.88 -10.25
C ILE A 188 -11.40 17.14 -11.04
N GLN A 189 -11.37 18.13 -11.93
CA GLN A 189 -12.51 18.40 -12.80
C GLN A 189 -12.73 17.27 -13.80
N GLY A 190 -14.00 16.88 -14.00
CA GLY A 190 -14.44 15.86 -14.96
C GLY A 190 -15.51 16.40 -15.93
N LYS A 191 -16.02 15.52 -16.78
CA LYS A 191 -17.01 15.88 -17.83
C LYS A 191 -18.41 16.26 -17.31
N LYS A 192 -18.67 16.14 -16.00
CA LYS A 192 -19.92 16.52 -15.30
C LYS A 192 -21.21 15.87 -15.81
N ILE A 193 -21.13 14.77 -16.59
CA ILE A 193 -22.31 14.09 -17.16
C ILE A 193 -23.23 13.54 -16.05
N GLY A 194 -22.68 12.96 -14.99
CA GLY A 194 -23.49 12.44 -13.89
C GLY A 194 -24.37 13.49 -13.20
N ARG A 195 -23.98 14.78 -13.23
CA ARG A 195 -24.74 15.89 -12.65
C ARG A 195 -26.11 16.05 -13.33
N THR A 196 -26.21 15.80 -14.66
CA THR A 196 -27.45 15.96 -15.42
C THR A 196 -28.51 14.90 -15.09
N ILE A 197 -28.09 13.76 -14.56
CA ILE A 197 -28.99 12.65 -14.21
C ILE A 197 -29.13 12.45 -12.69
N GLY A 198 -28.61 13.39 -11.89
CA GLY A 198 -28.73 13.36 -10.42
C GLY A 198 -27.66 12.52 -9.71
N PHE A 199 -26.66 11.99 -10.43
CA PHE A 199 -25.55 11.21 -9.88
C PHE A 199 -24.24 11.99 -10.01
N LYS A 200 -24.04 13.00 -9.14
CA LYS A 200 -22.79 13.75 -9.10
C LYS A 200 -21.62 12.80 -8.79
N THR A 201 -20.54 12.89 -9.55
CA THR A 201 -19.32 12.09 -9.34
C THR A 201 -18.12 12.98 -9.08
N ALA A 202 -17.30 12.60 -8.10
CA ALA A 202 -15.97 13.12 -7.90
C ALA A 202 -15.00 12.36 -8.81
N ASN A 203 -14.29 13.07 -9.68
CA ASN A 203 -13.21 12.49 -10.46
C ASN A 203 -11.94 12.52 -9.61
N VAL A 204 -11.41 11.36 -9.28
CA VAL A 204 -10.23 11.24 -8.42
C VAL A 204 -8.99 11.18 -9.29
N LYS A 205 -7.98 11.98 -8.98
CA LYS A 205 -6.71 11.93 -9.69
C LYS A 205 -6.08 10.53 -9.52
N VAL A 206 -5.75 9.90 -10.63
CA VAL A 206 -5.22 8.53 -10.63
C VAL A 206 -3.77 8.52 -10.18
N ASN A 207 -3.41 7.52 -9.40
CA ASN A 207 -2.04 7.16 -9.03
C ASN A 207 -1.72 5.71 -9.46
N ASN A 208 -0.49 5.26 -9.26
CA ASN A 208 -0.04 3.94 -9.68
C ASN A 208 -0.80 2.77 -9.02
N GLN A 209 -1.37 2.98 -7.83
CA GLN A 209 -2.13 1.94 -7.10
C GLN A 209 -3.38 1.50 -7.88
N VAL A 210 -4.09 2.44 -8.52
CA VAL A 210 -5.34 2.16 -9.22
C VAL A 210 -5.16 1.18 -10.39
N SER A 211 -3.98 1.14 -10.98
CA SER A 211 -3.67 0.22 -12.07
C SER A 211 -3.68 -1.26 -11.66
N LEU A 212 -3.72 -1.54 -10.35
CA LEU A 212 -3.90 -2.88 -9.81
C LEU A 212 -5.33 -3.40 -9.93
N LEU A 213 -6.32 -2.51 -9.98
CA LEU A 213 -7.70 -2.90 -9.89
C LEU A 213 -8.24 -3.45 -11.21
N LYS A 214 -9.07 -4.49 -11.13
CA LYS A 214 -9.95 -4.89 -12.24
C LYS A 214 -10.85 -3.71 -12.59
N LYS A 215 -11.10 -3.46 -13.88
CA LYS A 215 -12.04 -2.44 -14.33
C LYS A 215 -13.46 -2.83 -13.99
N GLY A 216 -14.28 -1.83 -13.63
CA GLY A 216 -15.66 -2.05 -13.24
C GLY A 216 -16.11 -1.13 -12.11
N VAL A 217 -17.28 -1.44 -11.58
CA VAL A 217 -17.91 -0.71 -10.48
C VAL A 217 -17.62 -1.42 -9.16
N TYR A 218 -17.21 -0.65 -8.18
CA TYR A 218 -16.93 -1.08 -6.82
C TYR A 218 -17.88 -0.42 -5.84
N PHE A 219 -18.21 -1.12 -4.78
CA PHE A 219 -18.78 -0.55 -3.58
C PHE A 219 -17.69 -0.28 -2.56
N GLY A 220 -17.79 0.87 -1.91
CA GLY A 220 -16.79 1.30 -0.96
C GLY A 220 -17.20 2.53 -0.17
N LYS A 221 -16.19 3.26 0.28
CA LYS A 221 -16.36 4.48 1.08
C LYS A 221 -15.47 5.60 0.57
N ALA A 222 -15.90 6.83 0.81
CA ALA A 222 -15.06 8.01 0.71
C ALA A 222 -14.91 8.63 2.11
N ILE A 223 -13.68 8.95 2.50
CA ILE A 223 -13.41 9.71 3.72
C ILE A 223 -13.08 11.14 3.32
N ILE A 224 -13.85 12.09 3.84
CA ILE A 224 -13.76 13.52 3.56
C ILE A 224 -13.79 14.24 4.91
N ASP A 225 -12.75 14.99 5.24
CA ASP A 225 -12.64 15.70 6.53
C ASP A 225 -12.96 14.78 7.73
N ASN A 226 -12.39 13.56 7.73
CA ASN A 226 -12.59 12.51 8.73
C ASN A 226 -14.02 11.92 8.80
N ASN A 227 -14.92 12.32 7.93
CA ASN A 227 -16.26 11.74 7.87
C ASN A 227 -16.31 10.67 6.77
N ALA A 228 -16.93 9.52 7.10
CA ALA A 228 -17.10 8.41 6.17
C ALA A 228 -18.44 8.51 5.43
N TYR A 229 -18.41 8.32 4.12
CA TYR A 229 -19.57 8.30 3.24
C TYR A 229 -19.54 7.04 2.38
N LYS A 230 -20.69 6.45 2.10
CA LYS A 230 -20.80 5.33 1.14
C LYS A 230 -20.52 5.85 -0.27
N ALA A 231 -19.81 5.06 -1.08
CA ALA A 231 -19.44 5.45 -2.43
C ALA A 231 -19.56 4.31 -3.44
N MET A 232 -20.18 4.59 -4.60
CA MET A 232 -20.02 3.79 -5.81
C MET A 232 -18.82 4.32 -6.57
N ILE A 233 -17.87 3.43 -6.89
CA ILE A 233 -16.59 3.81 -7.47
C ILE A 233 -16.45 3.11 -8.81
N ASN A 234 -16.37 3.87 -9.90
CA ASN A 234 -16.08 3.33 -11.24
C ASN A 234 -14.60 3.45 -11.56
N VAL A 235 -13.98 2.32 -11.89
CA VAL A 235 -12.63 2.22 -12.42
C VAL A 235 -12.71 1.85 -13.89
N GLY A 236 -12.48 2.81 -14.77
CA GLY A 236 -12.63 2.66 -16.22
C GLY A 236 -11.41 3.13 -16.99
N ILE A 237 -11.53 3.16 -18.33
CA ILE A 237 -10.51 3.70 -19.23
C ILE A 237 -11.05 4.94 -19.92
N ASN A 238 -10.19 5.92 -20.10
CA ASN A 238 -10.46 7.04 -21.03
C ASN A 238 -10.04 6.62 -22.45
N PRO A 239 -10.97 6.39 -23.38
CA PRO A 239 -10.66 5.86 -24.71
C PRO A 239 -9.84 6.80 -25.60
N THR A 240 -9.66 8.05 -25.19
CA THR A 240 -8.98 9.08 -26.01
C THR A 240 -7.47 9.13 -25.88
N ILE A 241 -6.88 8.40 -24.92
CA ILE A 241 -5.43 8.37 -24.66
C ILE A 241 -4.94 6.92 -24.78
N LYS A 242 -3.92 6.63 -25.58
CA LYS A 242 -3.39 5.27 -25.77
C LYS A 242 -2.29 4.97 -24.76
N ASP A 243 -2.36 3.80 -24.11
CA ASP A 243 -1.29 3.07 -23.40
C ASP A 243 -0.49 3.81 -22.30
N SER A 244 -1.16 4.60 -21.44
CA SER A 244 -0.53 5.17 -20.24
C SER A 244 -1.45 5.04 -19.01
N LEU A 245 -0.88 5.23 -17.79
CA LEU A 245 -1.66 5.34 -16.54
C LEU A 245 -2.71 6.47 -16.62
N GLU A 246 -2.46 7.49 -17.45
CA GLU A 246 -3.38 8.59 -17.74
C GLU A 246 -4.69 8.12 -18.38
N ASN A 247 -4.75 6.87 -18.85
CA ASN A 247 -5.96 6.26 -19.39
C ASN A 247 -6.93 5.75 -18.33
N ILE A 248 -6.47 5.50 -17.12
CA ILE A 248 -7.34 4.99 -16.06
C ILE A 248 -8.09 6.17 -15.46
N LYS A 249 -9.40 5.99 -15.31
CA LYS A 249 -10.29 6.96 -14.70
C LYS A 249 -10.94 6.36 -13.47
N VAL A 250 -10.97 7.14 -12.40
CA VAL A 250 -11.70 6.79 -11.17
C VAL A 250 -12.74 7.86 -10.91
N GLU A 251 -13.99 7.45 -10.88
CA GLU A 251 -15.13 8.30 -10.56
C GLU A 251 -15.85 7.73 -9.35
N ALA A 252 -15.97 8.52 -8.29
CA ALA A 252 -16.70 8.16 -7.09
C ALA A 252 -18.02 8.94 -7.01
N HIS A 253 -19.15 8.25 -7.03
CA HIS A 253 -20.44 8.80 -6.64
C HIS A 253 -20.61 8.59 -5.14
N ILE A 254 -20.57 9.67 -4.37
CA ILE A 254 -20.59 9.67 -2.93
C ILE A 254 -22.03 9.95 -2.47
N LEU A 255 -22.62 9.05 -1.69
CA LEU A 255 -23.99 9.16 -1.25
C LEU A 255 -24.13 10.17 -0.11
N GLY A 256 -25.21 10.94 -0.14
CA GLY A 256 -25.56 11.83 0.97
C GLY A 256 -24.75 13.12 1.06
N ILE A 257 -23.92 13.43 0.06
CA ILE A 257 -23.11 14.65 0.05
C ILE A 257 -23.47 15.54 -1.16
N ASP A 258 -23.62 16.83 -0.91
CA ASP A 258 -23.84 17.86 -1.95
C ASP A 258 -22.83 19.01 -1.80
N LEU A 259 -21.56 18.67 -1.52
CA LEU A 259 -20.48 19.63 -1.41
C LEU A 259 -19.72 19.74 -2.74
N ASP A 260 -19.04 20.87 -2.89
CA ASP A 260 -18.01 21.01 -3.93
C ASP A 260 -16.72 20.40 -3.39
N LEU A 261 -16.27 19.31 -4.03
CA LEU A 261 -15.11 18.54 -3.61
C LEU A 261 -13.85 18.85 -4.42
N TYR A 262 -13.90 19.78 -5.37
CA TYR A 262 -12.75 20.10 -6.23
C TYR A 262 -11.55 20.52 -5.39
N ASP A 263 -10.37 20.05 -5.80
CA ASP A 263 -9.07 20.26 -5.17
C ASP A 263 -8.92 19.71 -3.72
N LEU A 264 -10.00 19.18 -3.14
CA LEU A 264 -9.90 18.48 -1.83
C LEU A 264 -9.20 17.14 -2.02
N GLU A 265 -8.39 16.78 -1.04
CA GLU A 265 -7.84 15.44 -0.93
C GLU A 265 -8.85 14.55 -0.21
N ILE A 266 -9.19 13.43 -0.82
CA ILE A 266 -10.12 12.43 -0.26
C ILE A 266 -9.47 11.05 -0.24
N LYS A 267 -9.85 10.22 0.74
CA LYS A 267 -9.48 8.80 0.78
C LYS A 267 -10.63 7.98 0.23
N VAL A 268 -10.39 7.25 -0.86
CA VAL A 268 -11.38 6.36 -1.49
C VAL A 268 -11.01 4.92 -1.18
N ILE A 269 -11.87 4.21 -0.46
CA ILE A 269 -11.70 2.84 0.02
C ILE A 269 -12.54 1.91 -0.87
N PHE A 270 -11.92 0.86 -1.39
CA PHE A 270 -12.57 -0.15 -2.23
C PHE A 270 -12.89 -1.39 -1.38
N ASN A 271 -14.17 -1.62 -1.08
CA ASN A 271 -14.56 -2.74 -0.22
C ASN A 271 -15.00 -3.98 -1.00
N LYS A 272 -15.69 -3.82 -2.13
CA LYS A 272 -16.23 -4.93 -2.90
C LYS A 272 -16.32 -4.62 -4.38
N PHE A 273 -15.89 -5.54 -5.23
CA PHE A 273 -16.20 -5.48 -6.67
C PHE A 273 -17.67 -5.84 -6.86
N HIS A 274 -18.41 -4.93 -7.48
CA HIS A 274 -19.85 -5.10 -7.69
C HIS A 274 -20.14 -5.72 -9.06
N ARG A 275 -19.68 -5.07 -10.13
CA ARG A 275 -19.93 -5.51 -11.52
C ARG A 275 -18.93 -4.94 -12.52
N GLU A 276 -18.94 -5.49 -13.71
CA GLU A 276 -18.21 -4.94 -14.85
C GLU A 276 -18.87 -3.66 -15.39
N GLU A 277 -18.16 -2.89 -16.21
CA GLU A 277 -18.72 -1.74 -16.90
C GLU A 277 -19.79 -2.20 -17.91
N ILE A 278 -20.88 -1.47 -18.00
CA ILE A 278 -21.98 -1.71 -18.93
C ILE A 278 -22.13 -0.48 -19.85
N LYS A 279 -22.28 -0.73 -21.14
CA LYS A 279 -22.66 0.32 -22.10
C LYS A 279 -24.18 0.46 -22.11
N PHE A 280 -24.65 1.69 -22.03
CA PHE A 280 -26.08 2.00 -22.03
C PHE A 280 -26.46 2.73 -23.30
N ASP A 281 -27.62 2.35 -23.89
CA ASP A 281 -28.16 2.95 -25.10
C ASP A 281 -28.92 4.26 -24.81
N SER A 282 -29.28 4.51 -23.54
CA SER A 282 -29.95 5.75 -23.13
C SER A 282 -29.55 6.21 -21.74
N LEU A 283 -29.74 7.50 -21.44
CA LEU A 283 -29.50 8.09 -20.12
C LEU A 283 -30.49 7.55 -19.07
N GLU A 284 -31.70 7.19 -19.47
CA GLU A 284 -32.73 6.60 -18.60
C GLU A 284 -32.27 5.24 -18.09
N LYS A 285 -31.76 4.35 -18.96
CA LYS A 285 -31.23 3.04 -18.60
C LYS A 285 -30.01 3.19 -17.66
N LEU A 286 -29.12 4.14 -17.97
CA LEU A 286 -27.98 4.44 -17.07
C LEU A 286 -28.47 4.88 -15.69
N LYS A 287 -29.42 5.82 -15.62
CA LYS A 287 -29.99 6.32 -14.37
C LYS A 287 -30.66 5.20 -13.58
N GLN A 288 -31.40 4.32 -14.21
CA GLN A 288 -32.05 3.18 -13.57
C GLN A 288 -31.02 2.23 -12.96
N GLN A 289 -29.94 1.91 -13.71
CA GLN A 289 -28.86 1.04 -13.20
C GLN A 289 -28.15 1.68 -12.00
N LEU A 290 -27.81 2.96 -12.08
CA LEU A 290 -27.17 3.67 -10.98
C LEU A 290 -28.05 3.73 -9.74
N THR A 291 -29.37 3.85 -9.89
CA THR A 291 -30.33 3.80 -8.78
C THR A 291 -30.33 2.41 -8.12
N ASN A 292 -30.33 1.34 -8.93
CA ASN A 292 -30.26 -0.02 -8.43
C ASN A 292 -28.95 -0.27 -7.68
N ASP A 293 -27.82 0.15 -8.27
CA ASP A 293 -26.49 0.02 -7.66
C ASP A 293 -26.42 0.78 -6.31
N ALA A 294 -26.99 2.00 -6.23
CA ALA A 294 -27.03 2.79 -5.00
C ALA A 294 -27.84 2.10 -3.89
N ASN A 295 -28.98 1.50 -4.25
CA ASN A 295 -29.83 0.74 -3.31
C ASN A 295 -29.11 -0.53 -2.79
N GLU A 296 -28.31 -1.18 -3.63
CA GLU A 296 -27.50 -2.33 -3.23
C GLU A 296 -26.32 -1.92 -2.36
N LEU A 297 -25.62 -0.85 -2.72
CA LEU A 297 -24.55 -0.28 -1.91
C LEU A 297 -25.01 0.00 -0.48
N ASP A 298 -26.20 0.61 -0.36
CA ASP A 298 -26.73 0.98 0.97
C ASP A 298 -26.95 -0.23 1.88
N LYS A 299 -27.31 -1.37 1.31
CA LYS A 299 -27.50 -2.64 2.03
C LYS A 299 -26.18 -3.36 2.34
N GLN A 300 -25.17 -3.25 1.48
CA GLN A 300 -23.96 -4.06 1.54
C GLN A 300 -22.83 -3.39 2.31
N ILE A 301 -22.73 -2.07 2.31
CA ILE A 301 -21.65 -1.32 2.97
C ILE A 301 -22.20 -0.64 4.23
N LYS A 302 -21.56 -0.93 5.35
CA LYS A 302 -21.80 -0.24 6.64
C LYS A 302 -20.74 0.84 6.83
N LEU A 303 -21.13 2.00 7.35
CA LEU A 303 -20.21 3.10 7.74
C LEU A 303 -19.58 2.82 9.09
#